data_7234c5e29b8e228acdfc20f8dee44ce9
#
_entry.id   7234c5e29b8e228acdfc20f8dee44ce9
#
_cell.length_a   1.000
_cell.length_b   1.000
_cell.length_c   1.000
_cell.angle_alpha   90.00
_cell.angle_beta   90.00
_cell.angle_gamma   90.00
#
_symmetry.space_group_name_H-M   'P 1'
#
loop_
_entity.id
_entity.type
_entity.pdbx_description
1 polymer ?
#
loop_
_entity_poly.entity_id
_entity_poly.type
_entity_poly.pdbx_seq_one_letter_code
_entity_poly.pdbx_strand_id
1 'polypeptide(L)' 'MSVTNQDVKKVARLARIALPEDQVEPMTDELNNILNWIEQL' A
#
# COMPACT_ATOMS: atom_id res chain seq x y z
N MET A 1 -2.60 -7.51 9.98
CA MET A 1 -2.47 -6.07 9.63
C MET A 1 -2.74 -5.89 8.15
N SER A 2 -3.45 -4.85 7.80
CA SER A 2 -3.78 -4.59 6.39
C SER A 2 -3.81 -3.09 6.14
N VAL A 3 -3.61 -2.72 4.88
CA VAL A 3 -3.73 -1.32 4.46
C VAL A 3 -4.85 -1.21 3.44
N THR A 4 -5.47 -0.04 3.41
CA THR A 4 -6.50 0.27 2.42
C THR A 4 -5.92 1.13 1.32
N ASN A 5 -6.70 1.33 0.25
CA ASN A 5 -6.28 2.24 -0.82
C ASN A 5 -6.02 3.65 -0.28
N GLN A 6 -6.83 4.08 0.69
CA GLN A 6 -6.64 5.40 1.30
C GLN A 6 -5.33 5.46 2.08
N ASP A 7 -4.98 4.39 2.77
CA ASP A 7 -3.71 4.34 3.49
C ASP A 7 -2.53 4.43 2.53
N VAL A 8 -2.60 3.72 1.41
CA VAL A 8 -1.56 3.75 0.39
C VAL A 8 -1.41 5.14 -0.20
N LYS A 9 -2.53 5.80 -0.51
CA LYS A 9 -2.50 7.17 -1.02
C LYS A 9 -1.87 8.13 -0.01
N LYS A 10 -2.20 7.96 1.26
CA LYS A 10 -1.67 8.81 2.32
C LYS A 10 -0.16 8.62 2.47
N VAL A 11 0.29 7.38 2.45
CA VAL A 11 1.72 7.07 2.55
C VAL A 11 2.48 7.62 1.35
N ALA A 12 1.94 7.45 0.15
CA ALA A 12 2.55 7.99 -1.06
C ALA A 12 2.69 9.51 -0.98
N ARG A 13 1.65 10.17 -0.46
CA ARG A 13 1.66 11.62 -0.29
C ARG A 13 2.75 12.05 0.70
N LEU A 14 2.84 11.35 1.84
CA LEU A 14 3.84 11.65 2.86
C LEU A 14 5.25 11.41 2.35
N ALA A 15 5.44 10.39 1.54
CA ALA A 15 6.73 10.07 0.94
C ALA A 15 7.02 10.88 -0.31
N ARG A 16 6.07 11.73 -0.73
CA ARG A 16 6.18 12.57 -1.93
C ARG A 16 6.40 11.74 -3.19
N ILE A 17 5.78 10.57 -3.23
CA ILE A 17 5.82 9.71 -4.39
C ILE A 17 4.61 10.02 -5.26
N ALA A 18 4.84 10.28 -6.55
CA ALA A 18 3.76 10.47 -7.50
C ALA A 18 3.18 9.10 -7.85
N LEU A 19 2.05 8.76 -7.25
CA LEU A 19 1.40 7.47 -7.47
C LEU A 19 0.14 7.68 -8.30
N PRO A 20 0.12 7.24 -9.58
CA PRO A 20 -1.07 7.34 -10.41
C PRO A 20 -2.22 6.52 -9.83
N GLU A 21 -3.45 6.95 -10.10
CA GLU A 21 -4.64 6.29 -9.58
C GLU A 21 -4.70 4.81 -9.97
N ASP A 22 -4.27 4.48 -11.17
CA ASP A 22 -4.30 3.11 -11.66
C ASP A 22 -3.24 2.22 -11.00
N GLN A 23 -2.32 2.82 -10.26
CA GLN A 23 -1.28 2.08 -9.53
C GLN A 23 -1.64 1.87 -8.07
N VAL A 24 -2.64 2.57 -7.55
CA VAL A 24 -3.00 2.51 -6.14
C VAL A 24 -3.46 1.12 -5.73
N GLU A 25 -4.36 0.52 -6.52
CA GLU A 25 -4.91 -0.78 -6.17
C GLU A 25 -3.87 -1.90 -6.24
N PRO A 26 -3.06 -2.01 -7.30
CA PRO A 26 -1.98 -2.99 -7.33
C PRO A 26 -0.98 -2.80 -6.18
N MET A 27 -0.65 -1.56 -5.85
CA MET A 27 0.27 -1.28 -4.75
C MET A 27 -0.33 -1.71 -3.42
N THR A 28 -1.62 -1.45 -3.21
CA THR A 28 -2.32 -1.87 -2.01
C THR A 28 -2.28 -3.39 -1.86
N ASP A 29 -2.52 -4.12 -2.93
CA ASP A 29 -2.47 -5.57 -2.91
C ASP A 29 -1.08 -6.08 -2.56
N GLU A 30 -0.05 -5.49 -3.15
CA GLU A 30 1.33 -5.90 -2.86
C GLU A 30 1.70 -5.63 -1.40
N LEU A 31 1.33 -4.47 -0.89
CA LEU A 31 1.62 -4.13 0.50
C LEU A 31 0.90 -5.07 1.46
N ASN A 32 -0.35 -5.41 1.17
CA ASN A 32 -1.10 -6.35 2.00
C ASN A 32 -0.48 -7.74 1.97
N ASN A 33 0.05 -8.16 0.82
CA ASN A 33 0.74 -9.44 0.72
C ASN A 33 2.00 -9.46 1.59
N ILE A 34 2.77 -8.38 1.55
CA ILE A 34 3.99 -8.26 2.35
C ILE A 34 3.65 -8.28 3.84
N LEU A 35 2.63 -7.51 4.24
CA LEU A 35 2.21 -7.45 5.63
C LEU A 35 1.72 -8.80 6.14
N ASN A 36 0.95 -9.52 5.31
CA ASN A 36 0.48 -10.84 5.65
C ASN A 36 1.64 -11.81 5.85
N TRP A 37 2.66 -11.66 5.02
CA TRP A 37 3.85 -12.50 5.09
C TRP A 37 4.60 -12.26 6.41
N ILE A 38 4.75 -11.00 6.78
CA ILE A 38 5.42 -10.62 8.03
C ILE A 38 4.64 -11.18 9.23
N GLU A 39 3.33 -11.14 9.19
CA GLU A 39 2.50 -11.63 10.29
C GLU A 39 2.62 -13.15 10.49
N GLN A 40 3.03 -13.88 9.48
CA GLN A 40 3.22 -15.32 9.57
C GLN A 40 4.53 -15.71 10.25
N LEU A 41 5.39 -14.78 10.50
CA LEU A 41 6.64 -15.04 11.23
C LEU A 41 6.41 -15.05 12.77
#